data_02b35a6c91f1831924a8b7076acb8638
#
_entry.id   02b35a6c91f1831924a8b7076acb8638
#
_cell.length_a   1.000
_cell.length_b   1.000
_cell.length_c   1.000
_cell.angle_alpha   90.00
_cell.angle_beta   90.00
_cell.angle_gamma   90.00
#
_symmetry.space_group_name_H-M   'P 1'
#
loop_
_entity.id
_entity.type
_entity.pdbx_description
1 polymer ?
#
loop_
_entity_poly.entity_id
_entity_poly.type
_entity_poly.pdbx_seq_one_letter_code
_entity_poly.pdbx_strand_id
1 'polypeptide(L)'
;MIDIKLLREHPELFRELVRIRNSDINVDELINIDQQLREQQQKTEALQSELNNLSRQKMIEEAKQVKEQLAQQEPVLKELQDKRKQILDRVPNFLAPDTPVGESDAQNLEVFRWGEQPKFDFTPKTHEELGKKLGILDIERGAKVSGSGFYYWVGDGARLQNAAFRYVEDLLTERGFVPFKTPVVTKSDALYATGYFPFSQDETYCINNSDMVLIGTSEQSLVPYRMNETIEESSLPLLYTAFTPCFRYEAGAAGRATRGIFRVHQFHKQEQIVLCKPEESEYWNLVCQKNVEDIMQGLEIPYRVVLVCTGDMGAPGFKKYDTEGWFAGFGEYRETHSNSNLIDYQARRANIKFNGKSKGFVHTISSTALTDRALIAIIENNQTKEGYVKIPKVLQKYMGGQTEIRPAQHKDVERVDVSYLKDRLNGLQYESIGDGNPETLAFFKK
;
A
#
# COMPACT_ATOMS: atom_id res chain seq x y z
N MET A 1 -14.51 -1.21 7.61
CA MET A 1 -15.97 -1.51 7.67
C MET A 1 -16.58 -0.69 8.81
N ILE A 2 -17.74 -0.12 8.60
CA ILE A 2 -18.43 0.70 9.61
C ILE A 2 -19.18 -0.15 10.62
N ASP A 3 -19.41 0.38 11.85
CA ASP A 3 -20.20 -0.29 12.86
C ASP A 3 -21.69 -0.28 12.48
N ILE A 4 -22.25 -1.47 12.28
CA ILE A 4 -23.67 -1.65 11.95
C ILE A 4 -24.63 -1.13 13.05
N LYS A 5 -24.15 -1.03 14.28
CA LYS A 5 -24.97 -0.46 15.37
C LYS A 5 -25.24 1.02 15.15
N LEU A 6 -24.22 1.77 14.69
CA LEU A 6 -24.39 3.19 14.34
C LEU A 6 -25.41 3.38 13.21
N LEU A 7 -25.43 2.47 12.22
CA LEU A 7 -26.46 2.53 11.16
C LEU A 7 -27.87 2.40 11.73
N ARG A 8 -28.08 1.54 12.72
CA ARG A 8 -29.39 1.33 13.37
C ARG A 8 -29.84 2.52 14.20
N GLU A 9 -28.87 3.13 14.92
CA GLU A 9 -29.13 4.25 15.82
C GLU A 9 -29.26 5.59 15.07
N HIS A 10 -28.48 5.76 13.99
CA HIS A 10 -28.32 7.02 13.25
C HIS A 10 -28.33 6.83 11.72
N PRO A 11 -29.41 6.31 11.12
CA PRO A 11 -29.47 6.07 9.68
C PRO A 11 -29.31 7.33 8.83
N GLU A 12 -29.69 8.50 9.37
CA GLU A 12 -29.53 9.79 8.72
C GLU A 12 -28.07 10.16 8.47
N LEU A 13 -27.15 9.79 9.40
CA LEU A 13 -25.71 10.03 9.21
C LEU A 13 -25.17 9.22 8.03
N PHE A 14 -25.66 8.01 7.82
CA PHE A 14 -25.26 7.18 6.70
C PHE A 14 -25.77 7.67 5.36
N ARG A 15 -27.01 8.19 5.31
CA ARG A 15 -27.54 8.81 4.10
C ARG A 15 -26.72 10.04 3.73
N GLU A 16 -26.37 10.88 4.69
CA GLU A 16 -25.53 12.05 4.47
C GLU A 16 -24.09 11.64 4.06
N LEU A 17 -23.48 10.65 4.72
CA LEU A 17 -22.19 10.11 4.36
C LEU A 17 -22.14 9.65 2.90
N VAL A 18 -23.10 8.82 2.49
CA VAL A 18 -23.21 8.30 1.12
C VAL A 18 -23.37 9.44 0.11
N ARG A 19 -24.18 10.48 0.45
CA ARG A 19 -24.37 11.67 -0.38
C ARG A 19 -23.05 12.46 -0.54
N ILE A 20 -22.36 12.78 0.55
CA ILE A 20 -21.12 13.58 0.53
C ILE A 20 -20.00 12.83 -0.18
N ARG A 21 -19.95 11.49 -0.03
CA ARG A 21 -18.97 10.60 -0.65
C ARG A 21 -19.32 10.22 -2.09
N ASN A 22 -20.41 10.76 -2.64
CA ASN A 22 -20.93 10.43 -3.98
C ASN A 22 -20.96 8.90 -4.24
N SER A 23 -21.43 8.14 -3.23
CA SER A 23 -21.51 6.69 -3.27
C SER A 23 -22.88 6.23 -3.77
N ASP A 24 -22.90 5.14 -4.54
CA ASP A 24 -24.11 4.54 -5.13
C ASP A 24 -24.90 3.64 -4.15
N ILE A 25 -24.50 3.59 -2.87
CA ILE A 25 -25.10 2.70 -1.88
C ILE A 25 -26.49 3.15 -1.48
N ASN A 26 -27.43 2.21 -1.54
CA ASN A 26 -28.79 2.40 -1.01
C ASN A 26 -28.81 2.06 0.50
N VAL A 27 -28.80 3.09 1.33
CA VAL A 27 -28.82 2.95 2.81
C VAL A 27 -30.11 2.31 3.31
N ASP A 28 -31.25 2.60 2.69
CA ASP A 28 -32.55 2.04 3.11
C ASP A 28 -32.65 0.55 2.79
N GLU A 29 -32.06 0.10 1.69
CA GLU A 29 -31.91 -1.31 1.38
C GLU A 29 -31.04 -2.03 2.42
N LEU A 30 -29.90 -1.45 2.82
CA LEU A 30 -29.04 -2.01 3.86
C LEU A 30 -29.76 -2.13 5.21
N ILE A 31 -30.56 -1.14 5.59
CA ILE A 31 -31.38 -1.16 6.81
C ILE A 31 -32.42 -2.28 6.76
N ASN A 32 -33.10 -2.42 5.62
CA ASN A 32 -34.11 -3.46 5.43
C ASN A 32 -33.49 -4.88 5.51
N ILE A 33 -32.38 -5.10 4.82
CA ILE A 33 -31.66 -6.39 4.88
C ILE A 33 -31.17 -6.67 6.31
N ASP A 34 -30.65 -5.69 7.03
CA ASP A 34 -30.21 -5.87 8.42
C ASP A 34 -31.40 -6.22 9.35
N GLN A 35 -32.55 -5.62 9.13
CA GLN A 35 -33.76 -5.99 9.86
C GLN A 35 -34.21 -7.40 9.57
N GLN A 36 -34.31 -7.79 8.30
CA GLN A 36 -34.68 -9.16 7.88
C GLN A 36 -33.69 -10.20 8.43
N LEU A 37 -32.39 -9.87 8.40
CA LEU A 37 -31.35 -10.75 8.96
C LEU A 37 -31.54 -11.00 10.47
N ARG A 38 -31.84 -9.95 11.24
CA ARG A 38 -32.09 -10.09 12.69
C ARG A 38 -33.33 -10.92 12.99
N GLU A 39 -34.41 -10.68 12.25
CA GLU A 39 -35.64 -11.50 12.37
C GLU A 39 -35.37 -12.97 12.04
N GLN A 40 -34.60 -13.23 11.00
CA GLN A 40 -34.21 -14.58 10.60
C GLN A 40 -33.27 -15.25 11.61
N GLN A 41 -32.33 -14.49 12.19
CA GLN A 41 -31.46 -14.98 13.28
C GLN A 41 -32.28 -15.39 14.50
N GLN A 42 -33.24 -14.56 14.93
CA GLN A 42 -34.13 -14.90 16.06
C GLN A 42 -34.93 -16.18 15.81
N LYS A 43 -35.47 -16.37 14.59
CA LYS A 43 -36.18 -17.59 14.22
C LYS A 43 -35.27 -18.83 14.30
N THR A 44 -34.06 -18.70 13.76
CA THR A 44 -33.08 -19.80 13.73
C THR A 44 -32.60 -20.13 15.15
N GLU A 45 -32.34 -19.13 16.00
CA GLU A 45 -31.97 -19.32 17.40
C GLU A 45 -33.12 -19.98 18.22
N ALA A 46 -34.38 -19.61 17.97
CA ALA A 46 -35.54 -20.21 18.60
C ALA A 46 -35.67 -21.73 18.25
N LEU A 47 -35.56 -22.06 16.95
CA LEU A 47 -35.57 -23.45 16.48
C LEU A 47 -34.38 -24.25 17.05
N GLN A 48 -33.19 -23.66 17.12
CA GLN A 48 -32.03 -24.33 17.73
C GLN A 48 -32.22 -24.59 19.22
N SER A 49 -32.84 -23.66 19.97
CA SER A 49 -33.18 -23.82 21.37
C SER A 49 -34.22 -24.92 21.56
N GLU A 50 -35.28 -24.96 20.73
CA GLU A 50 -36.30 -25.98 20.73
C GLU A 50 -35.71 -27.35 20.43
N LEU A 51 -34.86 -27.49 19.40
CA LEU A 51 -34.17 -28.74 19.05
C LEU A 51 -33.34 -29.27 20.23
N ASN A 52 -32.60 -28.37 20.92
CA ASN A 52 -31.82 -28.73 22.09
C ASN A 52 -32.70 -29.24 23.25
N ASN A 53 -33.85 -28.62 23.48
CA ASN A 53 -34.82 -29.05 24.51
C ASN A 53 -35.44 -30.41 24.20
N LEU A 54 -35.95 -30.62 22.96
CA LEU A 54 -36.53 -31.88 22.51
C LEU A 54 -35.50 -33.03 22.56
N SER A 55 -34.26 -32.75 22.18
CA SER A 55 -33.15 -33.71 22.26
C SER A 55 -32.88 -34.15 23.72
N ARG A 56 -32.91 -33.19 24.68
CA ARG A 56 -32.78 -33.52 26.13
C ARG A 56 -33.94 -34.36 26.65
N GLN A 57 -35.15 -34.13 26.14
CA GLN A 57 -36.37 -34.87 26.52
C GLN A 57 -36.49 -36.19 25.77
N LYS A 58 -35.56 -36.53 24.86
CA LYS A 58 -35.58 -37.72 23.99
C LYS A 58 -36.80 -37.83 23.07
N MET A 59 -37.39 -36.72 22.68
CA MET A 59 -38.52 -36.61 21.75
C MET A 59 -37.99 -36.63 20.32
N ILE A 60 -37.74 -37.86 19.79
CA ILE A 60 -36.94 -38.06 18.57
C ILE A 60 -37.68 -37.57 17.31
N GLU A 61 -38.98 -37.84 17.18
CA GLU A 61 -39.75 -37.45 15.97
C GLU A 61 -39.91 -35.91 15.87
N GLU A 62 -40.23 -35.27 16.99
CA GLU A 62 -40.37 -33.82 17.06
C GLU A 62 -39.01 -33.14 16.81
N ALA A 63 -37.94 -33.67 17.40
CA ALA A 63 -36.58 -33.18 17.17
C ALA A 63 -36.17 -33.27 15.69
N LYS A 64 -36.60 -34.33 14.98
CA LYS A 64 -36.36 -34.52 13.55
C LYS A 64 -37.10 -33.47 12.73
N GLN A 65 -38.34 -33.16 13.03
CA GLN A 65 -39.12 -32.10 12.36
C GLN A 65 -38.50 -30.73 12.52
N VAL A 66 -38.10 -30.38 13.76
CA VAL A 66 -37.42 -29.08 14.04
C VAL A 66 -36.07 -28.99 13.34
N LYS A 67 -35.32 -30.11 13.26
CA LYS A 67 -34.06 -30.14 12.51
C LYS A 67 -34.27 -29.93 11.00
N GLU A 68 -35.32 -30.47 10.42
CA GLU A 68 -35.68 -30.24 9.00
C GLU A 68 -36.05 -28.76 8.77
N GLN A 69 -36.84 -28.15 9.69
CA GLN A 69 -37.14 -26.71 9.63
C GLN A 69 -35.86 -25.85 9.73
N LEU A 70 -34.96 -26.19 10.66
CA LEU A 70 -33.70 -25.51 10.83
C LEU A 70 -32.85 -25.55 9.53
N ALA A 71 -32.74 -26.72 8.92
CA ALA A 71 -32.03 -26.91 7.66
C ALA A 71 -32.61 -26.08 6.50
N GLN A 72 -33.92 -25.77 6.50
CA GLN A 72 -34.53 -24.85 5.52
C GLN A 72 -34.24 -23.40 5.79
N GLN A 73 -34.03 -23.01 7.05
CA GLN A 73 -33.72 -21.60 7.42
C GLN A 73 -32.25 -21.21 7.23
N GLU A 74 -31.32 -22.15 7.33
CA GLU A 74 -29.88 -21.89 7.19
C GLU A 74 -29.49 -21.24 5.85
N PRO A 75 -29.98 -21.69 4.68
CA PRO A 75 -29.68 -21.05 3.41
C PRO A 75 -30.18 -19.60 3.34
N VAL A 76 -31.38 -19.32 3.86
CA VAL A 76 -31.98 -17.99 3.90
C VAL A 76 -31.15 -17.06 4.79
N LEU A 77 -30.74 -17.55 5.96
CA LEU A 77 -29.88 -16.82 6.89
C LEU A 77 -28.55 -16.45 6.21
N LYS A 78 -27.93 -17.42 5.54
CA LYS A 78 -26.68 -17.21 4.81
C LYS A 78 -26.83 -16.19 3.68
N GLU A 79 -27.88 -16.30 2.88
CA GLU A 79 -28.16 -15.34 1.80
C GLU A 79 -28.28 -13.90 2.32
N LEU A 80 -29.02 -13.69 3.41
CA LEU A 80 -29.17 -12.37 4.04
C LEU A 80 -27.86 -11.86 4.62
N GLN A 81 -27.03 -12.74 5.22
CA GLN A 81 -25.68 -12.40 5.70
C GLN A 81 -24.79 -11.94 4.55
N ASP A 82 -24.78 -12.68 3.45
CA ASP A 82 -23.96 -12.37 2.27
C ASP A 82 -24.39 -11.07 1.60
N LYS A 83 -25.70 -10.86 1.41
CA LYS A 83 -26.24 -9.59 0.87
C LYS A 83 -25.89 -8.39 1.74
N ARG A 84 -26.11 -8.49 3.05
CA ARG A 84 -25.73 -7.43 3.99
C ARG A 84 -24.24 -7.14 3.91
N LYS A 85 -23.39 -8.18 3.91
CA LYS A 85 -21.95 -8.04 3.82
C LYS A 85 -21.54 -7.32 2.55
N GLN A 86 -22.06 -7.71 1.39
CA GLN A 86 -21.75 -7.10 0.10
C GLN A 86 -22.02 -5.59 0.08
N ILE A 87 -23.15 -5.15 0.63
CA ILE A 87 -23.48 -3.71 0.67
C ILE A 87 -22.61 -3.02 1.73
N LEU A 88 -22.50 -3.57 2.95
CA LEU A 88 -21.77 -2.97 4.05
C LEU A 88 -20.27 -2.82 3.74
N ASP A 89 -19.69 -3.74 2.98
CA ASP A 89 -18.29 -3.70 2.56
C ASP A 89 -18.00 -2.52 1.60
N ARG A 90 -19.03 -2.02 0.92
CA ARG A 90 -18.91 -0.87 0.02
C ARG A 90 -19.21 0.46 0.70
N VAL A 91 -19.70 0.46 1.94
CA VAL A 91 -19.94 1.72 2.67
C VAL A 91 -18.58 2.37 2.97
N PRO A 92 -18.34 3.61 2.52
CA PRO A 92 -17.12 4.34 2.80
C PRO A 92 -17.00 4.69 4.28
N ASN A 93 -15.78 5.01 4.73
CA ASN A 93 -15.55 5.48 6.08
C ASN A 93 -16.18 6.85 6.34
N PHE A 94 -16.41 7.18 7.62
CA PHE A 94 -16.76 8.53 8.04
C PHE A 94 -15.66 9.52 7.66
N LEU A 95 -15.98 10.81 7.78
CA LEU A 95 -15.08 11.90 7.44
C LEU A 95 -14.73 12.71 8.69
N ALA A 96 -13.53 13.22 8.75
CA ALA A 96 -13.14 14.20 9.77
C ALA A 96 -13.94 15.49 9.57
N PRO A 97 -14.31 16.21 10.67
CA PRO A 97 -15.11 17.43 10.57
C PRO A 97 -14.51 18.54 9.72
N ASP A 98 -13.18 18.55 9.58
CA ASP A 98 -12.40 19.52 8.82
C ASP A 98 -12.09 19.07 7.38
N THR A 99 -12.61 17.91 6.94
CA THR A 99 -12.42 17.42 5.56
C THR A 99 -13.12 18.35 4.56
N PRO A 100 -12.41 18.93 3.57
CA PRO A 100 -13.03 19.75 2.54
C PRO A 100 -14.03 18.96 1.71
N VAL A 101 -15.17 19.57 1.39
CA VAL A 101 -16.15 18.99 0.46
C VAL A 101 -15.77 19.38 -0.96
N GLY A 102 -15.61 18.41 -1.84
CA GLY A 102 -15.21 18.63 -3.23
C GLY A 102 -15.44 17.40 -4.10
N GLU A 103 -15.36 17.55 -5.42
CA GLU A 103 -15.59 16.50 -6.41
C GLU A 103 -14.30 15.86 -6.94
N SER A 104 -13.18 16.59 -6.87
CA SER A 104 -11.89 16.15 -7.42
C SER A 104 -10.72 16.78 -6.68
N ASP A 105 -9.49 16.36 -7.00
CA ASP A 105 -8.22 16.88 -6.51
C ASP A 105 -8.06 18.41 -6.66
N ALA A 106 -8.73 19.03 -7.63
CA ALA A 106 -8.73 20.48 -7.80
C ALA A 106 -9.31 21.25 -6.58
N GLN A 107 -10.05 20.56 -5.71
CA GLN A 107 -10.68 21.13 -4.52
C GLN A 107 -10.00 20.72 -3.22
N ASN A 108 -8.83 20.06 -3.32
CA ASN A 108 -7.98 19.82 -2.18
C ASN A 108 -7.48 21.15 -1.61
N LEU A 109 -7.45 21.27 -0.28
CA LEU A 109 -7.06 22.50 0.41
C LEU A 109 -5.57 22.49 0.72
N GLU A 110 -4.80 23.40 0.11
CA GLU A 110 -3.40 23.60 0.51
C GLU A 110 -3.34 24.16 1.94
N VAL A 111 -2.66 23.41 2.83
CA VAL A 111 -2.54 23.75 4.25
C VAL A 111 -1.13 24.17 4.65
N PHE A 112 -0.12 23.80 3.86
CA PHE A 112 1.27 24.12 4.13
C PHE A 112 2.12 24.07 2.86
N ARG A 113 3.22 24.85 2.84
CA ARG A 113 4.22 24.83 1.77
C ARG A 113 5.61 25.08 2.34
N TRP A 114 6.61 24.36 1.78
CA TRP A 114 8.00 24.50 2.15
C TRP A 114 8.91 24.51 0.94
N GLY A 115 10.01 25.27 1.04
CA GLY A 115 11.08 25.36 0.05
C GLY A 115 10.74 26.27 -1.13
N GLU A 116 11.79 26.80 -1.74
CA GLU A 116 11.68 27.59 -2.97
C GLU A 116 11.86 26.69 -4.19
N GLN A 117 11.03 26.90 -5.20
CA GLN A 117 11.20 26.24 -6.49
C GLN A 117 12.57 26.61 -7.09
N PRO A 118 13.35 25.63 -7.56
CA PRO A 118 14.66 25.91 -8.15
C PRO A 118 14.51 26.78 -9.39
N LYS A 119 15.37 27.79 -9.48
CA LYS A 119 15.44 28.72 -10.64
C LYS A 119 16.57 28.28 -11.56
N PHE A 120 16.27 28.10 -12.83
CA PHE A 120 17.23 27.71 -13.85
C PHE A 120 17.41 28.83 -14.88
N ASP A 121 18.63 29.03 -15.37
CA ASP A 121 18.95 29.89 -16.52
C ASP A 121 18.85 29.14 -17.87
N PHE A 122 18.27 27.96 -17.83
CA PHE A 122 18.03 27.06 -18.97
C PHE A 122 16.66 26.37 -18.81
N THR A 123 16.15 25.75 -19.89
CA THR A 123 14.91 24.97 -19.82
C THR A 123 15.16 23.65 -19.09
N PRO A 124 14.49 23.37 -17.95
CA PRO A 124 14.65 22.12 -17.24
C PRO A 124 14.22 20.93 -18.09
N LYS A 125 15.00 19.86 -18.02
CA LYS A 125 14.71 18.59 -18.68
C LYS A 125 13.92 17.70 -17.73
N THR A 126 13.14 16.79 -18.30
CA THR A 126 12.42 15.76 -17.55
C THR A 126 13.38 14.67 -17.07
N HIS A 127 12.96 13.93 -16.05
CA HIS A 127 13.72 12.76 -15.56
C HIS A 127 13.97 11.71 -16.64
N GLU A 128 13.07 11.57 -17.62
CA GLU A 128 13.25 10.68 -18.76
C GLU A 128 14.44 11.10 -19.63
N GLU A 129 14.50 12.39 -20.01
CA GLU A 129 15.60 12.94 -20.81
C GLU A 129 16.94 12.88 -20.06
N LEU A 130 16.95 13.24 -18.77
CA LEU A 130 18.12 13.17 -17.92
C LEU A 130 18.56 11.73 -17.68
N GLY A 131 17.62 10.85 -17.37
CA GLY A 131 17.85 9.44 -17.11
C GLY A 131 18.48 8.73 -18.30
N LYS A 132 17.99 9.01 -19.52
CA LYS A 132 18.57 8.50 -20.76
C LYS A 132 19.97 9.09 -21.00
N LYS A 133 20.16 10.40 -20.84
CA LYS A 133 21.45 11.08 -21.03
C LYS A 133 22.52 10.54 -20.10
N LEU A 134 22.17 10.34 -18.84
CA LEU A 134 23.08 9.88 -17.77
C LEU A 134 23.28 8.36 -17.77
N GLY A 135 22.42 7.60 -18.49
CA GLY A 135 22.43 6.15 -18.46
C GLY A 135 21.95 5.54 -17.14
N ILE A 136 21.09 6.27 -16.39
CA ILE A 136 20.60 5.86 -15.07
C ILE A 136 19.17 5.33 -15.05
N LEU A 137 18.43 5.53 -16.16
CA LEU A 137 17.05 5.08 -16.32
C LEU A 137 16.88 4.49 -17.73
N ASP A 138 16.37 3.26 -17.82
CA ASP A 138 16.14 2.55 -19.08
C ASP A 138 14.69 2.08 -19.18
N ILE A 139 13.86 2.90 -19.82
CA ILE A 139 12.45 2.62 -20.08
C ILE A 139 12.29 1.71 -21.30
N GLU A 140 13.15 1.87 -22.32
CA GLU A 140 13.06 1.11 -23.57
C GLU A 140 13.27 -0.39 -23.31
N ARG A 141 14.30 -0.75 -22.52
CA ARG A 141 14.55 -2.15 -22.14
C ARG A 141 13.53 -2.67 -21.14
N GLY A 142 13.02 -1.81 -20.25
CA GLY A 142 11.90 -2.15 -19.36
C GLY A 142 10.68 -2.58 -20.17
N ALA A 143 10.28 -1.77 -21.15
CA ALA A 143 9.16 -2.06 -22.03
C ALA A 143 9.41 -3.32 -22.90
N LYS A 144 10.64 -3.55 -23.34
CA LYS A 144 11.02 -4.75 -24.11
C LYS A 144 10.84 -6.04 -23.31
N VAL A 145 11.18 -6.03 -22.01
CA VAL A 145 11.19 -7.24 -21.17
C VAL A 145 9.83 -7.51 -20.53
N SER A 146 9.14 -6.46 -20.07
CA SER A 146 7.95 -6.59 -19.22
C SER A 146 6.70 -5.88 -19.78
N GLY A 147 6.83 -5.15 -20.88
CA GLY A 147 5.75 -4.34 -21.45
C GLY A 147 5.85 -2.87 -21.08
N SER A 148 4.95 -2.06 -21.66
CA SER A 148 4.85 -0.63 -21.33
C SER A 148 4.59 -0.43 -19.83
N GLY A 149 5.11 0.66 -19.25
CA GLY A 149 4.95 0.96 -17.83
C GLY A 149 5.93 0.23 -16.91
N PHE A 150 6.96 -0.42 -17.47
CA PHE A 150 8.09 -0.98 -16.73
C PHE A 150 9.40 -0.29 -17.12
N TYR A 151 10.37 -0.27 -16.20
CA TYR A 151 11.65 0.43 -16.37
C TYR A 151 12.74 -0.24 -15.54
N TYR A 152 13.99 0.14 -15.82
CA TYR A 152 15.15 -0.20 -15.00
C TYR A 152 15.80 1.06 -14.45
N TRP A 153 16.06 1.10 -13.15
CA TRP A 153 17.12 1.93 -12.61
C TRP A 153 18.46 1.27 -12.90
N VAL A 154 19.43 2.04 -13.39
CA VAL A 154 20.73 1.51 -13.82
C VAL A 154 21.85 2.31 -13.17
N GLY A 155 22.95 1.65 -12.80
CA GLY A 155 24.15 2.30 -12.28
C GLY A 155 23.88 3.24 -11.11
N ASP A 156 24.23 4.52 -11.25
CA ASP A 156 24.01 5.52 -10.21
C ASP A 156 22.52 5.81 -9.94
N GLY A 157 21.61 5.52 -10.88
CA GLY A 157 20.18 5.60 -10.63
C GLY A 157 19.72 4.56 -9.59
N ALA A 158 20.16 3.31 -9.74
CA ALA A 158 19.88 2.26 -8.76
C ALA A 158 20.54 2.53 -7.41
N ARG A 159 21.75 3.10 -7.40
CA ARG A 159 22.44 3.52 -6.17
C ARG A 159 21.70 4.65 -5.47
N LEU A 160 21.21 5.65 -6.21
CA LEU A 160 20.41 6.76 -5.68
C LEU A 160 19.12 6.24 -5.05
N GLN A 161 18.42 5.30 -5.70
CA GLN A 161 17.23 4.67 -5.15
C GLN A 161 17.54 4.00 -3.81
N ASN A 162 18.55 3.11 -3.78
CA ASN A 162 18.95 2.43 -2.56
C ASN A 162 19.35 3.41 -1.45
N ALA A 163 20.07 4.49 -1.79
CA ALA A 163 20.50 5.52 -0.85
C ALA A 163 19.30 6.26 -0.23
N ALA A 164 18.31 6.64 -1.04
CA ALA A 164 17.13 7.35 -0.57
C ALA A 164 16.27 6.48 0.36
N PHE A 165 15.98 5.23 -0.02
CA PHE A 165 15.21 4.32 0.83
C PHE A 165 15.96 3.94 2.10
N ARG A 166 17.29 3.79 2.05
CA ARG A 166 18.09 3.54 3.25
C ARG A 166 18.08 4.74 4.21
N TYR A 167 18.19 5.96 3.69
CA TYR A 167 18.06 7.16 4.50
C TYR A 167 16.72 7.21 5.23
N VAL A 168 15.62 6.91 4.55
CA VAL A 168 14.28 6.91 5.13
C VAL A 168 14.11 5.79 6.16
N GLU A 169 14.64 4.57 5.89
CA GLU A 169 14.60 3.47 6.84
C GLU A 169 15.35 3.83 8.12
N ASP A 170 16.54 4.44 8.02
CA ASP A 170 17.33 4.87 9.18
C ASP A 170 16.56 5.92 10.00
N LEU A 171 16.00 6.97 9.35
CA LEU A 171 15.21 8.01 10.00
C LEU A 171 14.00 7.45 10.76
N LEU A 172 13.25 6.56 10.12
CA LEU A 172 12.05 5.95 10.75
C LEU A 172 12.44 5.02 11.90
N THR A 173 13.51 4.27 11.76
CA THR A 173 14.03 3.38 12.82
C THR A 173 14.47 4.18 14.04
N GLU A 174 15.17 5.30 13.84
CA GLU A 174 15.53 6.24 14.92
C GLU A 174 14.29 6.81 15.63
N ARG A 175 13.15 6.89 14.94
CA ARG A 175 11.85 7.34 15.49
C ARG A 175 11.01 6.20 16.07
N GLY A 176 11.55 5.01 16.19
CA GLY A 176 10.91 3.85 16.83
C GLY A 176 10.06 3.00 15.92
N PHE A 177 10.06 3.24 14.60
CA PHE A 177 9.40 2.33 13.67
C PHE A 177 10.22 1.05 13.50
N VAL A 178 9.56 -0.09 13.62
CA VAL A 178 10.17 -1.40 13.42
C VAL A 178 10.21 -1.72 11.93
N PRO A 179 11.39 -1.96 11.33
CA PRO A 179 11.49 -2.29 9.91
C PRO A 179 11.09 -3.75 9.66
N PHE A 180 10.30 -3.96 8.61
CA PHE A 180 9.84 -5.26 8.14
C PHE A 180 10.35 -5.56 6.73
N LYS A 181 10.64 -6.84 6.45
CA LYS A 181 10.71 -7.39 5.11
C LYS A 181 9.48 -8.27 4.90
N THR A 182 8.50 -7.75 4.18
CA THR A 182 7.19 -8.40 4.03
C THR A 182 7.12 -9.25 2.77
N PRO A 183 6.23 -10.26 2.72
CA PRO A 183 5.83 -10.88 1.46
C PRO A 183 5.21 -9.82 0.52
N VAL A 184 5.48 -9.93 -0.77
CA VAL A 184 4.88 -9.10 -1.83
C VAL A 184 3.72 -9.79 -2.54
N VAL A 185 3.49 -11.06 -2.21
CA VAL A 185 2.33 -11.85 -2.60
C VAL A 185 1.52 -12.14 -1.34
N THR A 186 0.23 -11.85 -1.38
CA THR A 186 -0.67 -12.03 -0.23
C THR A 186 -2.01 -12.62 -0.67
N LYS A 187 -2.83 -13.08 0.29
CA LYS A 187 -4.18 -13.53 0.00
C LYS A 187 -5.12 -12.35 -0.24
N SER A 188 -6.14 -12.53 -1.03
CA SER A 188 -7.18 -11.52 -1.29
C SER A 188 -7.84 -11.00 -0.01
N ASP A 189 -7.94 -11.83 1.04
CA ASP A 189 -8.44 -11.43 2.36
C ASP A 189 -7.65 -10.29 2.99
N ALA A 190 -6.35 -10.19 2.71
CA ALA A 190 -5.52 -9.08 3.20
C ALA A 190 -5.90 -7.75 2.52
N LEU A 191 -6.26 -7.77 1.24
CA LEU A 191 -6.75 -6.61 0.51
C LEU A 191 -8.16 -6.20 0.98
N TYR A 192 -8.98 -7.20 1.32
CA TYR A 192 -10.25 -6.96 1.98
C TYR A 192 -10.07 -6.31 3.36
N ALA A 193 -9.17 -6.85 4.19
CA ALA A 193 -8.87 -6.33 5.52
C ALA A 193 -8.41 -4.87 5.50
N THR A 194 -7.61 -4.48 4.51
CA THR A 194 -7.14 -3.11 4.33
C THR A 194 -8.12 -2.19 3.60
N GLY A 195 -9.23 -2.72 3.07
CA GLY A 195 -10.27 -1.95 2.40
C GLY A 195 -9.99 -1.63 0.93
N TYR A 196 -8.96 -2.25 0.33
CA TYR A 196 -8.74 -2.18 -1.12
C TYR A 196 -9.81 -2.96 -1.88
N PHE A 197 -10.18 -4.14 -1.41
CA PHE A 197 -11.34 -4.85 -1.93
C PHE A 197 -12.61 -4.45 -1.17
N PRO A 198 -13.75 -4.26 -1.89
CA PRO A 198 -13.99 -4.54 -3.31
C PRO A 198 -13.63 -3.40 -4.31
N PHE A 199 -13.04 -2.28 -3.90
CA PHE A 199 -12.95 -1.06 -4.71
C PHE A 199 -11.85 -1.08 -5.79
N SER A 200 -10.74 -1.79 -5.57
CA SER A 200 -9.54 -1.76 -6.43
C SER A 200 -9.23 -3.12 -7.07
N GLN A 201 -10.25 -3.92 -7.38
CA GLN A 201 -10.06 -5.24 -7.99
C GLN A 201 -9.40 -5.11 -9.37
N ASP A 202 -9.85 -4.16 -10.18
CA ASP A 202 -9.35 -3.93 -11.54
C ASP A 202 -7.91 -3.38 -11.58
N GLU A 203 -7.41 -2.84 -10.44
CA GLU A 203 -6.05 -2.34 -10.31
C GLU A 203 -5.09 -3.37 -9.71
N THR A 204 -5.58 -4.55 -9.35
CA THR A 204 -4.81 -5.57 -8.64
C THR A 204 -4.31 -6.65 -9.60
N TYR A 205 -3.02 -6.99 -9.52
CA TYR A 205 -2.46 -8.17 -10.19
C TYR A 205 -2.86 -9.43 -9.44
N CYS A 206 -3.75 -10.24 -10.03
CA CYS A 206 -4.19 -11.52 -9.49
C CYS A 206 -3.36 -12.67 -10.07
N ILE A 207 -3.04 -13.66 -9.24
CA ILE A 207 -2.35 -14.88 -9.68
C ILE A 207 -3.39 -15.91 -10.11
N ASN A 208 -3.29 -16.36 -11.35
CA ASN A 208 -4.25 -17.30 -11.93
C ASN A 208 -4.37 -18.59 -11.10
N ASN A 209 -5.60 -19.09 -10.96
CA ASN A 209 -5.95 -20.32 -10.23
C ASN A 209 -5.56 -20.30 -8.74
N SER A 210 -5.56 -19.13 -8.12
CA SER A 210 -5.15 -18.91 -6.73
C SER A 210 -5.98 -17.78 -6.12
N ASP A 211 -6.07 -17.73 -4.80
CA ASP A 211 -6.57 -16.58 -4.02
C ASP A 211 -5.48 -15.53 -3.75
N MET A 212 -4.31 -15.70 -4.37
CA MET A 212 -3.14 -14.85 -4.16
C MET A 212 -3.11 -13.67 -5.13
N VAL A 213 -2.60 -12.55 -4.63
CA VAL A 213 -2.46 -11.29 -5.37
C VAL A 213 -1.11 -10.64 -5.08
N LEU A 214 -0.62 -9.81 -6.00
CA LEU A 214 0.54 -8.95 -5.74
C LEU A 214 0.08 -7.69 -4.99
N ILE A 215 0.89 -7.25 -4.03
CA ILE A 215 0.58 -6.04 -3.26
C ILE A 215 0.77 -4.77 -4.09
N GLY A 216 -0.14 -3.81 -3.95
CA GLY A 216 0.01 -2.44 -4.46
C GLY A 216 0.65 -1.48 -3.46
N THR A 217 0.92 -1.96 -2.23
CA THR A 217 1.52 -1.24 -1.11
C THR A 217 1.84 -2.23 0.03
N SER A 218 2.89 -1.97 0.81
CA SER A 218 3.18 -2.80 1.99
C SER A 218 2.13 -2.69 3.11
N GLU A 219 1.26 -1.68 3.08
CA GLU A 219 0.06 -1.60 3.92
C GLU A 219 -0.76 -2.90 3.88
N GLN A 220 -0.90 -3.49 2.67
CA GLN A 220 -1.64 -4.73 2.42
C GLN A 220 -0.98 -5.98 3.04
N SER A 221 0.25 -5.86 3.54
CA SER A 221 0.94 -6.91 4.28
C SER A 221 1.08 -6.57 5.77
N LEU A 222 1.32 -5.28 6.10
CA LEU A 222 1.63 -4.85 7.46
C LEU A 222 0.39 -4.76 8.37
N VAL A 223 -0.74 -4.25 7.86
CA VAL A 223 -1.97 -4.20 8.67
C VAL A 223 -2.51 -5.60 8.94
N PRO A 224 -2.66 -6.50 7.92
CA PRO A 224 -3.12 -7.86 8.14
C PRO A 224 -2.14 -8.74 8.94
N TYR A 225 -0.90 -8.31 9.18
CA TYR A 225 0.05 -8.99 10.04
C TYR A 225 -0.53 -9.29 11.44
N ARG A 226 -1.43 -8.42 11.92
CA ARG A 226 -2.15 -8.58 13.21
C ARG A 226 -3.61 -9.04 13.04
N MET A 227 -3.98 -9.55 11.87
CA MET A 227 -5.36 -9.97 11.60
C MET A 227 -5.83 -11.07 12.56
N ASN A 228 -7.06 -10.88 13.12
CA ASN A 228 -7.69 -11.75 14.12
C ASN A 228 -6.96 -11.80 15.48
N GLU A 229 -6.16 -10.78 15.80
CA GLU A 229 -5.48 -10.69 17.08
C GLU A 229 -6.14 -9.67 18.03
N THR A 230 -5.97 -9.94 19.33
CA THR A 230 -6.25 -8.97 20.41
C THR A 230 -4.91 -8.57 21.03
N ILE A 231 -4.57 -7.30 20.90
CA ILE A 231 -3.29 -6.71 21.32
C ILE A 231 -3.44 -6.23 22.75
N GLU A 232 -2.43 -6.43 23.59
CA GLU A 232 -2.37 -5.82 24.91
C GLU A 232 -2.29 -4.29 24.78
N GLU A 233 -3.19 -3.57 25.48
CA GLU A 233 -3.26 -2.10 25.42
C GLU A 233 -1.92 -1.42 25.73
N SER A 234 -1.15 -1.99 26.66
CA SER A 234 0.17 -1.50 27.03
C SER A 234 1.25 -1.63 25.95
N SER A 235 0.98 -2.41 24.91
CA SER A 235 1.87 -2.58 23.75
C SER A 235 1.60 -1.57 22.64
N LEU A 236 0.52 -0.79 22.74
CA LEU A 236 0.20 0.25 21.76
C LEU A 236 0.95 1.56 22.10
N PRO A 237 1.38 2.33 21.11
CA PRO A 237 1.21 2.10 19.68
C PRO A 237 2.21 1.09 19.11
N LEU A 238 1.83 0.38 18.02
CA LEU A 238 2.71 -0.41 17.21
C LEU A 238 3.09 0.38 15.95
N LEU A 239 4.39 0.59 15.75
CA LEU A 239 4.94 1.40 14.67
C LEU A 239 5.71 0.50 13.70
N TYR A 240 5.24 0.36 12.46
CA TYR A 240 5.82 -0.51 11.45
C TYR A 240 6.25 0.26 10.23
N THR A 241 7.36 -0.13 9.62
CA THR A 241 7.78 0.38 8.31
C THR A 241 8.25 -0.77 7.43
N ALA A 242 7.97 -0.69 6.13
CA ALA A 242 8.51 -1.64 5.16
C ALA A 242 8.77 -0.97 3.81
N PHE A 243 9.94 -1.27 3.25
CA PHE A 243 10.30 -1.01 1.86
C PHE A 243 9.97 -2.22 1.01
N THR A 244 9.12 -2.05 -0.02
CA THR A 244 8.71 -3.12 -0.94
C THR A 244 8.58 -2.63 -2.37
N PRO A 245 8.78 -3.51 -3.37
CA PRO A 245 8.16 -3.33 -4.67
C PRO A 245 6.63 -3.38 -4.51
N CYS A 246 5.95 -2.57 -5.31
CA CYS A 246 4.49 -2.43 -5.35
C CYS A 246 4.02 -2.59 -6.78
N PHE A 247 2.87 -3.21 -6.97
CA PHE A 247 2.34 -3.58 -8.27
C PHE A 247 0.93 -3.05 -8.46
N ARG A 248 0.68 -2.27 -9.53
CA ARG A 248 -0.66 -1.76 -9.89
C ARG A 248 -0.91 -1.98 -11.34
N TYR A 249 -2.06 -2.52 -11.67
CA TYR A 249 -2.43 -2.77 -13.07
C TYR A 249 -2.73 -1.48 -13.84
N GLU A 250 -2.94 -0.34 -13.10
CA GLU A 250 -3.21 1.00 -13.66
C GLU A 250 -4.34 0.99 -14.69
N ALA A 251 -5.38 0.19 -14.45
CA ALA A 251 -6.57 0.12 -15.28
C ALA A 251 -7.21 1.50 -15.40
N GLY A 252 -7.49 1.96 -16.61
CA GLY A 252 -8.09 3.27 -16.85
C GLY A 252 -7.12 4.47 -16.82
N ALA A 253 -5.81 4.24 -16.78
CA ALA A 253 -4.80 5.31 -16.81
C ALA A 253 -4.66 5.98 -18.20
N ALA A 254 -5.40 5.53 -19.23
CA ALA A 254 -5.40 6.14 -20.54
C ALA A 254 -5.80 7.63 -20.47
N GLY A 255 -4.86 8.51 -20.82
CA GLY A 255 -5.06 9.98 -20.80
C GLY A 255 -4.61 10.70 -19.51
N ARG A 256 -4.23 10.00 -18.43
CA ARG A 256 -3.56 10.60 -17.29
C ARG A 256 -2.05 10.65 -17.53
N ALA A 257 -1.33 11.61 -16.90
CA ALA A 257 0.10 11.84 -17.14
C ALA A 257 0.95 10.56 -17.01
N THR A 258 1.17 9.85 -18.11
CA THR A 258 1.93 8.59 -18.23
C THR A 258 3.38 8.82 -18.67
N ARG A 259 3.81 10.09 -18.79
CA ARG A 259 5.15 10.42 -19.27
C ARG A 259 6.22 9.96 -18.28
N GLY A 260 7.25 9.29 -18.80
CA GLY A 260 8.37 8.76 -18.01
C GLY A 260 7.94 7.62 -17.08
N ILE A 261 8.40 7.68 -15.81
CA ILE A 261 8.11 6.66 -14.78
C ILE A 261 7.22 7.19 -13.65
N PHE A 262 6.47 8.27 -13.86
CA PHE A 262 5.60 8.84 -12.83
C PHE A 262 4.41 7.93 -12.48
N ARG A 263 3.87 7.19 -13.48
CA ARG A 263 2.81 6.21 -13.33
C ARG A 263 3.21 4.92 -14.06
N VAL A 264 3.43 3.86 -13.30
CA VAL A 264 4.04 2.60 -13.77
C VAL A 264 3.40 1.40 -13.09
N HIS A 265 3.53 0.23 -13.69
CA HIS A 265 2.98 -1.02 -13.17
C HIS A 265 3.75 -1.58 -11.98
N GLN A 266 5.04 -1.29 -11.88
CA GLN A 266 5.89 -1.64 -10.75
C GLN A 266 6.70 -0.44 -10.30
N PHE A 267 6.68 -0.15 -9.02
CA PHE A 267 7.45 0.91 -8.36
C PHE A 267 7.84 0.47 -6.95
N HIS A 268 8.67 1.26 -6.29
CA HIS A 268 9.07 0.99 -4.91
C HIS A 268 8.46 2.00 -3.97
N LYS A 269 8.06 1.50 -2.81
CA LYS A 269 7.47 2.33 -1.76
C LYS A 269 7.91 1.88 -0.38
N GLN A 270 8.17 2.85 0.49
CA GLN A 270 8.31 2.65 1.92
C GLN A 270 7.11 3.24 2.63
N GLU A 271 6.49 2.45 3.48
CA GLU A 271 5.31 2.83 4.26
C GLU A 271 5.63 3.01 5.74
N GLN A 272 4.83 3.84 6.39
CA GLN A 272 4.67 3.98 7.82
C GLN A 272 3.29 3.48 8.19
N ILE A 273 3.18 2.45 9.02
CA ILE A 273 1.91 1.93 9.51
C ILE A 273 1.91 2.04 11.03
N VAL A 274 0.84 2.64 11.56
CA VAL A 274 0.64 2.75 13.00
C VAL A 274 -0.65 2.08 13.40
N LEU A 275 -0.59 1.22 14.42
CA LEU A 275 -1.77 0.71 15.12
C LEU A 275 -1.77 1.36 16.51
N CYS A 276 -2.78 2.14 16.82
CA CYS A 276 -2.85 2.93 18.06
C CYS A 276 -4.23 2.86 18.70
N LYS A 277 -4.35 3.44 19.91
CA LYS A 277 -5.64 3.66 20.53
C LYS A 277 -6.45 4.73 19.80
N PRO A 278 -7.80 4.68 19.87
CA PRO A 278 -8.68 5.64 19.19
C PRO A 278 -8.34 7.10 19.47
N GLU A 279 -8.08 7.44 20.71
CA GLU A 279 -7.77 8.81 21.16
C GLU A 279 -6.43 9.35 20.70
N GLU A 280 -5.55 8.47 20.20
CA GLU A 280 -4.20 8.83 19.75
C GLU A 280 -4.10 8.95 18.22
N SER A 281 -5.15 8.58 17.48
CA SER A 281 -5.03 8.42 16.01
C SER A 281 -4.72 9.74 15.27
N GLU A 282 -5.27 10.87 15.74
CA GLU A 282 -4.92 12.18 15.15
C GLU A 282 -3.47 12.56 15.42
N TYR A 283 -2.98 12.33 16.64
CA TYR A 283 -1.58 12.57 16.98
C TYR A 283 -0.64 11.76 16.09
N TRP A 284 -0.89 10.46 15.91
CA TRP A 284 -0.04 9.61 15.08
C TRP A 284 -0.14 9.92 13.58
N ASN A 285 -1.30 10.38 13.11
CA ASN A 285 -1.44 10.90 11.76
C ASN A 285 -0.53 12.12 11.52
N LEU A 286 -0.49 13.05 12.48
CA LEU A 286 0.41 14.22 12.43
C LEU A 286 1.89 13.84 12.58
N VAL A 287 2.24 12.83 13.40
CA VAL A 287 3.62 12.32 13.50
C VAL A 287 4.07 11.73 12.15
N CYS A 288 3.23 10.93 11.50
CA CYS A 288 3.55 10.40 10.17
C CYS A 288 3.70 11.52 9.13
N GLN A 289 2.85 12.55 9.18
CA GLN A 289 2.99 13.73 8.31
C GLN A 289 4.31 14.47 8.55
N LYS A 290 4.67 14.68 9.81
CA LYS A 290 5.96 15.30 10.17
C LYS A 290 7.15 14.49 9.67
N ASN A 291 7.08 13.16 9.71
CA ASN A 291 8.12 12.30 9.15
C ASN A 291 8.28 12.52 7.64
N VAL A 292 7.16 12.60 6.90
CA VAL A 292 7.17 12.89 5.46
C VAL A 292 7.82 14.25 5.17
N GLU A 293 7.45 15.28 5.93
CA GLU A 293 8.00 16.63 5.75
C GLU A 293 9.51 16.66 6.03
N ASP A 294 9.98 16.01 7.10
CA ASP A 294 11.41 15.92 7.40
C ASP A 294 12.20 15.16 6.32
N ILE A 295 11.60 14.12 5.76
CA ILE A 295 12.18 13.37 4.63
C ILE A 295 12.30 14.29 3.41
N MET A 296 11.24 15.00 3.04
CA MET A 296 11.23 15.89 1.89
C MET A 296 12.24 17.05 2.06
N GLN A 297 12.30 17.61 3.26
CA GLN A 297 13.29 18.67 3.61
C GLN A 297 14.72 18.13 3.55
N GLY A 298 14.97 16.95 4.10
CA GLY A 298 16.27 16.28 4.03
C GLY A 298 16.70 15.97 2.59
N LEU A 299 15.75 15.62 1.72
CA LEU A 299 15.98 15.38 0.30
C LEU A 299 16.03 16.69 -0.53
N GLU A 300 15.88 17.86 0.12
CA GLU A 300 15.92 19.18 -0.51
C GLU A 300 14.85 19.34 -1.61
N ILE A 301 13.67 18.69 -1.46
CA ILE A 301 12.57 18.75 -2.41
C ILE A 301 11.55 19.79 -1.93
N PRO A 302 11.31 20.89 -2.66
CA PRO A 302 10.21 21.79 -2.36
C PRO A 302 8.86 21.07 -2.47
N TYR A 303 7.96 21.31 -1.53
CA TYR A 303 6.67 20.63 -1.50
C TYR A 303 5.56 21.52 -0.97
N ARG A 304 4.32 21.11 -1.22
CA ARG A 304 3.13 21.59 -0.52
C ARG A 304 2.37 20.40 0.09
N VAL A 305 1.63 20.66 1.15
CA VAL A 305 0.73 19.69 1.78
C VAL A 305 -0.70 20.13 1.51
N VAL A 306 -1.51 19.21 1.05
CA VAL A 306 -2.93 19.43 0.81
C VAL A 306 -3.77 18.52 1.71
N LEU A 307 -4.83 19.06 2.30
CA LEU A 307 -5.89 18.30 2.95
C LEU A 307 -6.86 17.85 1.87
N VAL A 308 -7.00 16.55 1.72
CA VAL A 308 -7.72 15.92 0.62
C VAL A 308 -9.22 16.03 0.82
N CYS A 309 -9.93 16.44 -0.22
CA CYS A 309 -11.38 16.60 -0.22
C CYS A 309 -12.13 15.26 -0.36
N THR A 310 -13.43 15.32 -0.13
CA THR A 310 -14.31 14.13 -0.13
C THR A 310 -14.32 13.34 -1.43
N GLY A 311 -14.20 14.00 -2.58
CA GLY A 311 -14.26 13.36 -3.91
C GLY A 311 -12.94 12.71 -4.33
N ASP A 312 -11.81 13.15 -3.76
CA ASP A 312 -10.47 12.59 -4.05
C ASP A 312 -10.01 11.57 -2.99
N MET A 313 -10.75 11.47 -1.89
CA MET A 313 -10.41 10.56 -0.80
C MET A 313 -10.92 9.14 -1.06
N GLY A 314 -10.05 8.14 -1.01
CA GLY A 314 -10.42 6.72 -1.11
C GLY A 314 -11.42 6.27 -0.03
N ALA A 315 -12.21 5.23 -0.30
CA ALA A 315 -13.29 4.77 0.57
C ALA A 315 -12.88 4.52 2.04
N PRO A 316 -11.69 3.97 2.37
CA PRO A 316 -11.28 3.76 3.76
C PRO A 316 -10.90 5.04 4.53
N GLY A 317 -10.61 6.15 3.83
CA GLY A 317 -10.08 7.37 4.44
C GLY A 317 -11.08 8.08 5.35
N PHE A 318 -10.64 8.41 6.57
CA PHE A 318 -11.33 9.32 7.49
C PHE A 318 -10.78 10.75 7.33
N LYS A 319 -9.46 10.89 7.28
CA LYS A 319 -8.74 12.14 7.02
C LYS A 319 -7.48 11.81 6.24
N LYS A 320 -7.16 12.57 5.21
CA LYS A 320 -6.01 12.31 4.34
C LYS A 320 -5.27 13.61 4.03
N TYR A 321 -3.94 13.56 4.16
CA TYR A 321 -3.03 14.57 3.65
C TYR A 321 -2.25 13.99 2.48
N ASP A 322 -2.14 14.75 1.38
CA ASP A 322 -1.19 14.45 0.33
C ASP A 322 -0.06 15.48 0.35
N THR A 323 1.17 14.99 0.24
CA THR A 323 2.34 15.84 0.05
C THR A 323 2.71 15.79 -1.41
N GLU A 324 2.70 16.96 -2.04
CA GLU A 324 3.02 17.13 -3.44
C GLU A 324 4.38 17.80 -3.59
N GLY A 325 5.36 17.08 -4.17
CA GLY A 325 6.68 17.61 -4.49
C GLY A 325 6.66 18.48 -5.74
N TRP A 326 7.55 19.44 -5.82
CA TRP A 326 7.81 20.19 -7.03
C TRP A 326 8.61 19.37 -8.04
N PHE A 327 8.24 19.41 -9.30
CA PHE A 327 8.92 18.74 -10.41
C PHE A 327 9.29 19.76 -11.48
N ALA A 328 10.56 20.09 -11.56
CA ALA A 328 11.03 21.15 -12.46
C ALA A 328 10.85 20.83 -13.95
N GLY A 329 10.94 19.56 -14.34
CA GLY A 329 10.72 19.11 -15.71
C GLY A 329 9.26 19.11 -16.14
N PHE A 330 8.34 18.98 -15.19
CA PHE A 330 6.89 19.13 -15.41
C PHE A 330 6.42 20.57 -15.20
N GLY A 331 7.13 21.37 -14.37
CA GLY A 331 6.75 22.73 -14.01
C GLY A 331 5.57 22.84 -13.06
N GLU A 332 5.31 21.80 -12.23
CA GLU A 332 4.15 21.72 -11.33
C GLU A 332 4.42 20.90 -10.08
N TYR A 333 3.56 21.07 -9.07
CA TYR A 333 3.48 20.19 -7.92
C TYR A 333 2.69 18.93 -8.27
N ARG A 334 3.18 17.77 -7.84
CA ARG A 334 2.49 16.48 -8.03
C ARG A 334 2.62 15.63 -6.78
N GLU A 335 1.62 14.79 -6.53
CA GLU A 335 1.59 13.86 -5.40
C GLU A 335 2.82 12.95 -5.37
N THR A 336 3.54 12.97 -4.24
CA THR A 336 4.65 12.07 -3.93
C THR A 336 4.34 11.14 -2.77
N HIS A 337 3.53 11.60 -1.81
CA HIS A 337 3.18 10.87 -0.60
C HIS A 337 1.72 11.09 -0.27
N SER A 338 1.10 10.08 0.33
CA SER A 338 -0.21 10.20 0.97
C SER A 338 -0.15 9.70 2.41
N ASN A 339 -0.91 10.32 3.30
CA ASN A 339 -0.96 10.03 4.72
C ASN A 339 -2.41 10.02 5.19
N SER A 340 -2.92 8.84 5.55
CA SER A 340 -4.33 8.61 5.86
C SER A 340 -4.53 8.12 7.29
N ASN A 341 -5.37 8.83 8.03
CA ASN A 341 -6.02 8.29 9.22
C ASN A 341 -7.25 7.50 8.75
N LEU A 342 -7.33 6.24 9.12
CA LEU A 342 -8.38 5.32 8.69
C LEU A 342 -9.30 4.93 9.86
N ILE A 343 -9.04 5.48 11.04
CA ILE A 343 -9.69 5.13 12.31
C ILE A 343 -9.81 3.61 12.46
N ASP A 344 -10.95 3.06 12.85
CA ASP A 344 -11.14 1.63 13.06
C ASP A 344 -11.63 0.86 11.80
N TYR A 345 -11.68 1.51 10.63
CA TYR A 345 -12.22 0.92 9.40
C TYR A 345 -11.52 -0.39 8.99
N GLN A 346 -10.19 -0.36 8.98
CA GLN A 346 -9.39 -1.54 8.67
C GLN A 346 -9.39 -2.55 9.82
N ALA A 347 -9.26 -2.07 11.05
CA ALA A 347 -9.24 -2.93 12.23
C ALA A 347 -10.53 -3.76 12.37
N ARG A 348 -11.69 -3.19 12.01
CA ARG A 348 -12.97 -3.94 11.96
C ARG A 348 -12.97 -5.01 10.88
N ARG A 349 -12.40 -4.74 9.70
CA ARG A 349 -12.28 -5.71 8.61
C ARG A 349 -11.30 -6.82 8.93
N ALA A 350 -10.17 -6.45 9.50
CA ALA A 350 -9.10 -7.35 9.91
C ALA A 350 -9.33 -8.02 11.27
N ASN A 351 -10.39 -7.63 12.00
CA ASN A 351 -10.68 -8.07 13.37
C ASN A 351 -9.48 -7.88 14.33
N ILE A 352 -8.85 -6.69 14.29
CA ILE A 352 -7.73 -6.32 15.16
C ILE A 352 -8.27 -5.53 16.34
N LYS A 353 -8.18 -6.08 17.52
CA LYS A 353 -8.69 -5.50 18.77
C LYS A 353 -7.56 -5.22 19.75
N PHE A 354 -7.85 -4.44 20.76
CA PHE A 354 -7.01 -4.31 21.94
C PHE A 354 -7.82 -4.53 23.22
N ASN A 355 -7.14 -4.92 24.28
CA ASN A 355 -7.71 -5.18 25.58
C ASN A 355 -6.72 -4.81 26.68
N GLY A 356 -7.22 -4.24 27.78
CA GLY A 356 -6.45 -3.81 28.94
C GLY A 356 -7.34 -3.02 29.89
N LYS A 357 -6.96 -1.80 30.25
CA LYS A 357 -7.81 -0.87 31.02
C LYS A 357 -9.05 -0.47 30.22
N SER A 358 -8.88 -0.32 28.92
CA SER A 358 -9.96 -0.16 27.93
C SER A 358 -9.91 -1.29 26.90
N LYS A 359 -10.94 -1.39 26.09
CA LYS A 359 -11.04 -2.38 25.02
C LYS A 359 -11.75 -1.84 23.79
N GLY A 360 -11.35 -2.29 22.62
CA GLY A 360 -11.98 -1.86 21.35
C GLY A 360 -11.23 -2.36 20.13
N PHE A 361 -11.54 -1.76 18.99
CA PHE A 361 -10.74 -1.89 17.78
C PHE A 361 -9.61 -0.86 17.82
N VAL A 362 -8.42 -1.23 17.36
CA VAL A 362 -7.34 -0.26 17.15
C VAL A 362 -7.72 0.71 16.03
N HIS A 363 -7.14 1.92 16.07
CA HIS A 363 -7.12 2.80 14.90
C HIS A 363 -5.86 2.54 14.08
N THR A 364 -5.95 2.72 12.76
CA THR A 364 -4.83 2.54 11.85
C THR A 364 -4.50 3.84 11.13
N ILE A 365 -3.20 4.13 11.03
CA ILE A 365 -2.64 5.16 10.17
C ILE A 365 -1.82 4.47 9.10
N SER A 366 -2.03 4.84 7.85
CA SER A 366 -1.24 4.39 6.71
C SER A 366 -0.66 5.60 6.00
N SER A 367 0.66 5.67 5.94
CA SER A 367 1.36 6.83 5.40
C SER A 367 2.56 6.39 4.55
N THR A 368 2.61 6.90 3.34
CA THR A 368 3.79 6.76 2.49
C THR A 368 4.96 7.55 3.09
N ALA A 369 6.10 6.90 3.32
CA ALA A 369 7.33 7.57 3.74
C ALA A 369 8.20 7.96 2.54
N LEU A 370 8.25 7.15 1.49
CA LEU A 370 8.97 7.44 0.25
C LEU A 370 8.44 6.61 -0.91
N THR A 371 8.46 7.19 -2.12
CA THR A 371 8.25 6.49 -3.38
C THR A 371 9.30 6.87 -4.41
N ASP A 372 9.35 6.11 -5.52
CA ASP A 372 10.20 6.46 -6.68
C ASP A 372 9.88 7.86 -7.25
N ARG A 373 8.68 8.42 -6.99
CA ARG A 373 8.33 9.81 -7.38
C ARG A 373 9.25 10.85 -6.74
N ALA A 374 9.68 10.64 -5.50
CA ALA A 374 10.65 11.53 -4.86
C ALA A 374 12.02 11.50 -5.58
N LEU A 375 12.43 10.35 -6.13
CA LEU A 375 13.66 10.27 -6.94
C LEU A 375 13.53 11.05 -8.24
N ILE A 376 12.35 11.02 -8.87
CA ILE A 376 12.05 11.86 -10.04
C ILE A 376 12.24 13.34 -9.67
N ALA A 377 11.67 13.78 -8.55
CA ALA A 377 11.81 15.16 -8.07
C ALA A 377 13.27 15.52 -7.81
N ILE A 378 14.07 14.64 -7.17
CA ILE A 378 15.52 14.84 -6.97
C ILE A 378 16.21 15.04 -8.31
N ILE A 379 15.98 14.17 -9.30
CA ILE A 379 16.62 14.21 -10.62
C ILE A 379 16.27 15.51 -11.34
N GLU A 380 15.01 15.92 -11.34
CA GLU A 380 14.55 17.09 -12.06
C GLU A 380 14.94 18.41 -11.37
N ASN A 381 14.87 18.47 -10.03
CA ASN A 381 15.15 19.70 -9.30
C ASN A 381 16.63 19.99 -9.12
N ASN A 382 17.48 18.96 -9.14
CA ASN A 382 18.93 19.13 -8.88
C ASN A 382 19.77 19.04 -10.16
N GLN A 383 19.14 19.20 -11.33
CA GLN A 383 19.84 19.17 -12.61
C GLN A 383 20.72 20.42 -12.82
N THR A 384 21.87 20.24 -13.48
CA THR A 384 22.76 21.31 -13.91
C THR A 384 22.56 21.64 -15.39
N LYS A 385 23.12 22.74 -15.84
CA LYS A 385 23.11 23.17 -17.28
C LYS A 385 23.75 22.12 -18.20
N GLU A 386 24.78 21.43 -17.68
CA GLU A 386 25.46 20.33 -18.37
C GLU A 386 24.60 19.06 -18.41
N GLY A 387 23.49 19.02 -17.65
CA GLY A 387 22.58 17.88 -17.51
C GLY A 387 23.17 16.78 -16.63
N TYR A 388 23.92 17.15 -15.60
CA TYR A 388 24.26 16.29 -14.45
C TYR A 388 23.23 16.47 -13.34
N VAL A 389 23.25 15.64 -12.31
CA VAL A 389 22.32 15.73 -11.19
C VAL A 389 23.10 15.78 -9.88
N LYS A 390 22.95 16.87 -9.13
CA LYS A 390 23.54 17.00 -7.78
C LYS A 390 22.80 16.06 -6.82
N ILE A 391 23.56 15.40 -5.95
CA ILE A 391 23.01 14.47 -4.96
C ILE A 391 22.71 15.25 -3.68
N PRO A 392 21.47 15.21 -3.14
CA PRO A 392 21.12 15.81 -1.87
C PRO A 392 22.10 15.44 -0.77
N LYS A 393 22.47 16.40 0.07
CA LYS A 393 23.55 16.25 1.05
C LYS A 393 23.39 15.02 1.94
N VAL A 394 22.17 14.74 2.39
CA VAL A 394 21.88 13.59 3.27
C VAL A 394 22.14 12.25 2.61
N LEU A 395 22.06 12.17 1.26
CA LEU A 395 22.25 10.94 0.50
C LEU A 395 23.71 10.67 0.14
N GLN A 396 24.61 11.67 0.22
CA GLN A 396 26.00 11.52 -0.21
C GLN A 396 26.73 10.43 0.57
N LYS A 397 26.49 10.30 1.90
CA LYS A 397 27.07 9.22 2.71
C LYS A 397 26.67 7.82 2.25
N TYR A 398 25.45 7.67 1.75
CA TYR A 398 24.94 6.39 1.22
C TYR A 398 25.38 6.13 -0.22
N MET A 399 25.88 7.16 -0.91
CA MET A 399 26.43 7.11 -2.26
C MET A 399 27.98 7.03 -2.26
N GLY A 400 28.60 6.72 -1.10
CA GLY A 400 30.06 6.62 -0.97
C GLY A 400 30.79 7.98 -1.10
N GLY A 401 30.12 9.06 -0.68
CA GLY A 401 30.66 10.42 -0.75
C GLY A 401 30.49 11.12 -2.11
N GLN A 402 29.84 10.47 -3.08
CA GLN A 402 29.56 11.06 -4.39
C GLN A 402 28.59 12.24 -4.23
N THR A 403 28.92 13.38 -4.89
CA THR A 403 28.18 14.64 -4.79
C THR A 403 27.31 14.92 -6.02
N GLU A 404 27.58 14.23 -7.14
CA GLU A 404 26.93 14.48 -8.42
C GLU A 404 26.89 13.20 -9.27
N ILE A 405 25.78 12.99 -9.98
CA ILE A 405 25.62 11.94 -10.98
C ILE A 405 26.00 12.50 -12.35
N ARG A 406 26.94 11.83 -13.00
CA ARG A 406 27.43 12.16 -14.33
C ARG A 406 27.23 10.96 -15.28
N PRO A 407 27.30 11.13 -16.60
CA PRO A 407 27.27 10.01 -17.54
C PRO A 407 28.32 8.96 -17.13
N ALA A 408 27.90 7.69 -17.14
CA ALA A 408 28.80 6.59 -16.80
C ALA A 408 30.00 6.60 -17.74
N GLN A 409 31.19 6.74 -17.20
CA GLN A 409 32.42 6.47 -17.94
C GLN A 409 32.64 4.96 -18.00
N HIS A 410 33.06 4.46 -19.17
CA HIS A 410 33.48 3.07 -19.28
C HIS A 410 34.70 2.89 -18.36
N LYS A 411 34.52 2.17 -17.26
CA LYS A 411 35.63 1.77 -16.41
C LYS A 411 36.23 0.51 -17.00
N ASP A 412 37.51 0.53 -17.27
CA ASP A 412 38.22 -0.72 -17.52
C ASP A 412 38.03 -1.64 -16.31
N VAL A 413 37.47 -2.82 -16.57
CA VAL A 413 37.25 -3.81 -15.50
C VAL A 413 38.58 -4.41 -15.18
N GLU A 414 39.11 -4.04 -14.02
CA GLU A 414 40.29 -4.73 -13.47
C GLU A 414 39.94 -6.22 -13.28
N ARG A 415 40.65 -7.08 -13.97
CA ARG A 415 40.42 -8.53 -13.91
C ARG A 415 40.77 -9.01 -12.52
N VAL A 416 39.79 -9.55 -11.81
CA VAL A 416 40.03 -10.23 -10.54
C VAL A 416 40.91 -11.47 -10.78
N ASP A 417 41.98 -11.60 -10.02
CA ASP A 417 42.80 -12.83 -10.05
C ASP A 417 42.00 -14.00 -9.46
N VAL A 418 41.70 -14.97 -10.30
CA VAL A 418 40.97 -16.21 -9.93
C VAL A 418 41.90 -17.46 -9.97
N SER A 419 43.20 -17.28 -10.05
CA SER A 419 44.17 -18.37 -10.11
C SER A 419 43.98 -19.37 -8.99
N TYR A 420 43.84 -18.89 -7.75
CA TYR A 420 43.60 -19.71 -6.58
C TYR A 420 42.35 -20.61 -6.68
N LEU A 421 41.30 -20.14 -7.35
CA LEU A 421 40.06 -20.93 -7.60
C LEU A 421 40.35 -22.04 -8.63
N LYS A 422 41.14 -21.74 -9.69
CA LYS A 422 41.53 -22.74 -10.70
C LYS A 422 42.34 -23.84 -10.07
N ASP A 423 43.36 -23.52 -9.22
CA ASP A 423 44.16 -24.49 -8.53
C ASP A 423 43.35 -25.38 -7.59
N ARG A 424 42.38 -24.78 -6.89
CA ARG A 424 41.46 -25.48 -6.01
C ARG A 424 40.54 -26.43 -6.77
N LEU A 425 40.02 -26.01 -7.93
CA LEU A 425 39.13 -26.79 -8.79
C LEU A 425 39.89 -27.92 -9.51
N ASN A 426 41.13 -27.69 -9.92
CA ASN A 426 42.00 -28.70 -10.53
C ASN A 426 42.41 -29.79 -9.55
N GLY A 427 42.41 -29.50 -8.24
CA GLY A 427 42.70 -30.49 -7.17
C GLY A 427 41.51 -31.35 -6.78
N LEU A 428 40.31 -31.06 -7.28
CA LEU A 428 39.12 -31.87 -7.05
C LEU A 428 39.12 -33.02 -8.05
N GLN A 429 39.35 -34.25 -7.57
CA GLN A 429 39.01 -35.44 -8.34
C GLN A 429 37.51 -35.56 -8.37
N TYR A 430 36.90 -35.15 -9.48
CA TYR A 430 35.49 -35.50 -9.76
C TYR A 430 35.50 -36.98 -10.15
N GLU A 431 34.87 -37.84 -9.37
CA GLU A 431 34.33 -39.07 -9.93
C GLU A 431 33.29 -38.63 -10.96
N SER A 432 33.62 -38.83 -12.24
CA SER A 432 32.71 -38.49 -13.33
C SER A 432 31.42 -39.29 -13.14
N ILE A 433 30.31 -38.62 -12.93
CA ILE A 433 28.94 -39.21 -12.95
C ILE A 433 28.60 -39.63 -14.41
N GLY A 434 29.52 -39.91 -15.23
CA GLY A 434 29.37 -40.41 -16.59
C GLY A 434 30.43 -41.47 -16.83
N ASP A 435 30.03 -42.47 -17.56
CA ASP A 435 30.84 -43.58 -18.00
C ASP A 435 32.05 -43.20 -18.89
N GLY A 436 32.37 -41.91 -18.96
CA GLY A 436 33.43 -41.37 -19.83
C GLY A 436 33.12 -41.50 -21.34
N ASN A 437 31.91 -41.90 -21.70
CA ASN A 437 31.52 -42.06 -23.10
C ASN A 437 31.54 -40.69 -23.82
N PRO A 438 32.32 -40.55 -24.92
CA PRO A 438 32.36 -39.32 -25.70
C PRO A 438 31.02 -38.85 -26.21
N GLU A 439 30.01 -39.71 -26.38
CA GLU A 439 28.67 -39.39 -26.81
C GLU A 439 27.88 -38.67 -25.70
N THR A 440 28.07 -39.03 -24.43
CA THR A 440 27.43 -38.33 -23.30
C THR A 440 28.03 -36.94 -23.12
N LEU A 441 29.33 -36.76 -23.34
CA LEU A 441 30.02 -35.46 -23.29
C LEU A 441 29.64 -34.57 -24.48
N ALA A 442 29.28 -35.13 -25.65
CA ALA A 442 28.82 -34.38 -26.83
C ALA A 442 27.44 -33.78 -26.63
N PHE A 443 26.58 -34.38 -25.78
CA PHE A 443 25.25 -33.88 -25.47
C PHE A 443 25.30 -32.56 -24.68
N PHE A 444 26.30 -32.37 -23.83
CA PHE A 444 26.45 -31.12 -23.03
C PHE A 444 27.24 -30.01 -23.76
N LYS A 445 27.73 -30.27 -24.97
CA LYS A 445 28.46 -29.27 -25.80
C LYS A 445 27.62 -28.64 -26.89
N LYS A 446 26.32 -28.97 -26.99
CA LYS A 446 25.31 -28.33 -27.84
C LYS A 446 24.43 -27.37 -27.03
#